data_f45deee3c200ff01302f587858ab6af0
#
_entry.id   f45deee3c200ff01302f587858ab6af0
#
_cell.length_a   1.000
_cell.length_b   1.000
_cell.length_c   1.000
_cell.angle_alpha   90.00
_cell.angle_beta   90.00
_cell.angle_gamma   90.00
#
_symmetry.space_group_name_H-M   'P 1'
#
loop_
_entity.id
_entity.type
_entity.pdbx_description
1 polymer ?
#
loop_
_entity_poly.entity_id
_entity_poly.type
_entity_poly.pdbx_seq_one_letter_code
_entity_poly.pdbx_strand_id
1 'polypeptide(L)'
;VIGNWVVVHNGVITNAKELRESINNRDGGIETDSVAIALLLQEWDDGGRQEDSEEVFSRLRGEYSVIAVSHLGEVICRSNVGNLYSASGKDGQVFLGSEPRQFPKELRDICQQLPRDTTITLRSSGTEEMKVTVKDTSRKSAGMEGAQGLHIQSSEVNVQFSRRMEKVAHQAQDHAAGLRRCTCCVLPETFPGISFDATGRCSICASFQTPNYAGLDQLKNDLSKKLTPNGEVLVCLSGGRDSCYVMHLIHQLGF
;
A
#
# COMPACT_ATOMS: atom_id res chain seq x y z
N VAL A 1 4.44 9.41 9.19
CA VAL A 1 5.89 9.47 9.53
C VAL A 1 6.03 9.18 11.00
N ILE A 2 6.88 8.25 11.37
CA ILE A 2 7.23 7.96 12.77
C ILE A 2 8.75 7.85 12.84
N GLY A 3 9.36 8.62 13.74
CA GLY A 3 10.80 8.68 13.88
C GLY A 3 11.46 9.00 12.53
N ASN A 4 12.36 8.13 12.11
CA ASN A 4 13.17 8.29 10.90
C ASN A 4 12.49 7.72 9.63
N TRP A 5 11.26 7.17 9.72
CA TRP A 5 10.65 6.41 8.65
C TRP A 5 9.34 7.00 8.13
N VAL A 6 9.20 7.03 6.82
CA VAL A 6 7.94 7.21 6.10
C VAL A 6 7.50 5.87 5.58
N VAL A 7 6.29 5.43 5.93
CA VAL A 7 5.75 4.14 5.51
C VAL A 7 4.51 4.35 4.67
N VAL A 8 4.47 3.67 3.53
CA VAL A 8 3.28 3.47 2.70
C VAL A 8 2.93 1.99 2.78
N HIS A 9 1.69 1.70 3.14
CA HIS A 9 1.22 0.35 3.40
C HIS A 9 -0.15 0.13 2.75
N ASN A 10 -0.30 -1.03 2.14
CA ASN A 10 -1.58 -1.55 1.66
C ASN A 10 -1.76 -2.97 2.20
N GLY A 11 -2.87 -3.22 2.86
CA GLY A 11 -3.17 -4.49 3.51
C GLY A 11 -3.68 -4.34 4.93
N VAL A 12 -3.55 -5.39 5.74
CA VAL A 12 -3.98 -5.42 7.14
C VAL A 12 -2.94 -6.15 7.98
N ILE A 13 -2.41 -5.48 9.01
CA ILE A 13 -1.53 -6.10 10.00
C ILE A 13 -2.37 -6.51 11.21
N THR A 14 -2.64 -7.81 11.31
CA THR A 14 -3.57 -8.36 12.32
C THR A 14 -3.04 -8.28 13.75
N ASN A 15 -1.73 -8.25 13.95
CA ASN A 15 -1.08 -8.12 15.25
C ASN A 15 -0.54 -6.71 15.54
N ALA A 16 -1.03 -5.68 14.84
CA ALA A 16 -0.56 -4.30 15.00
C ALA A 16 -0.65 -3.77 16.44
N LYS A 17 -1.72 -4.13 17.15
CA LYS A 17 -1.90 -3.75 18.57
C LYS A 17 -0.83 -4.36 19.47
N GLU A 18 -0.59 -5.66 19.34
CA GLU A 18 0.43 -6.40 20.11
C GLU A 18 1.83 -5.81 19.88
N LEU A 19 2.15 -5.51 18.61
CA LEU A 19 3.42 -4.91 18.24
C LEU A 19 3.61 -3.52 18.84
N ARG A 20 2.61 -2.66 18.80
CA ARG A 20 2.67 -1.32 19.39
C ARG A 20 2.85 -1.37 20.90
N GLU A 21 2.15 -2.27 21.57
CA GLU A 21 2.28 -2.47 23.02
C GLU A 21 3.69 -2.98 23.39
N SER A 22 4.29 -3.83 22.57
CA SER A 22 5.64 -4.38 22.82
C SER A 22 6.77 -3.34 22.64
N ILE A 23 6.56 -2.30 21.82
CA ILE A 23 7.57 -1.31 21.45
C ILE A 23 7.49 -0.03 22.33
N ASN A 24 6.94 -0.09 23.54
CA ASN A 24 6.84 1.06 24.45
C ASN A 24 6.17 2.31 23.85
N ASN A 25 5.08 2.13 23.13
CA ASN A 25 4.06 3.12 22.75
C ASN A 25 4.56 4.55 22.52
N ARG A 26 5.36 4.76 21.46
CA ARG A 26 5.85 6.08 21.02
C ARG A 26 4.99 6.71 19.92
N ASP A 27 3.80 6.17 19.67
CA ASP A 27 2.98 6.48 18.50
C ASP A 27 2.06 7.70 18.64
N GLY A 28 2.09 8.37 19.79
CA GLY A 28 1.23 9.54 20.02
C GLY A 28 -0.28 9.25 20.00
N GLY A 29 -0.69 7.97 20.17
CA GLY A 29 -2.09 7.56 20.19
C GLY A 29 -2.72 7.30 18.81
N ILE A 30 -1.92 7.20 17.76
CA ILE A 30 -2.42 6.86 16.42
C ILE A 30 -2.65 5.35 16.32
N GLU A 31 -3.87 4.94 16.01
CA GLU A 31 -4.31 3.53 16.04
C GLU A 31 -4.28 2.80 14.68
N THR A 32 -3.53 3.29 13.70
CA THR A 32 -3.44 2.59 12.42
C THR A 32 -2.38 1.48 12.45
N ASP A 33 -2.62 0.42 11.70
CA ASP A 33 -1.68 -0.72 11.59
C ASP A 33 -0.36 -0.33 10.89
N SER A 34 -0.37 0.65 9.99
CA SER A 34 0.83 1.20 9.37
C SER A 34 1.81 1.80 10.38
N VAL A 35 1.31 2.27 11.53
CA VAL A 35 2.12 2.78 12.65
C VAL A 35 2.98 1.65 13.24
N ALA A 36 2.44 0.45 13.37
CA ALA A 36 3.20 -0.69 13.90
C ALA A 36 4.43 -1.02 13.02
N ILE A 37 4.28 -0.90 11.70
CA ILE A 37 5.40 -1.11 10.76
C ILE A 37 6.48 -0.04 10.97
N ALA A 38 6.07 1.23 11.07
CA ALA A 38 7.02 2.33 11.26
C ALA A 38 7.76 2.26 12.61
N LEU A 39 7.06 1.83 13.67
CA LEU A 39 7.66 1.60 14.98
C LEU A 39 8.66 0.46 14.98
N LEU A 40 8.37 -0.66 14.30
CA LEU A 40 9.29 -1.76 14.14
C LEU A 40 10.58 -1.34 13.41
N LEU A 41 10.44 -0.56 12.34
CA LEU A 41 11.59 -0.03 11.60
C LEU A 41 12.40 0.97 12.45
N GLN A 42 11.74 1.76 13.28
CA GLN A 42 12.41 2.67 14.21
C GLN A 42 13.14 1.91 15.33
N GLU A 43 12.50 0.87 15.91
CA GLU A 43 13.16 0.00 16.89
C GLU A 43 14.41 -0.66 16.31
N TRP A 44 14.32 -1.11 15.08
CA TRP A 44 15.46 -1.68 14.35
C TRP A 44 16.59 -0.67 14.12
N ASP A 45 16.27 0.59 13.79
CA ASP A 45 17.24 1.68 13.70
C ASP A 45 17.90 1.98 15.06
N ASP A 46 17.09 2.13 16.11
CA ASP A 46 17.54 2.43 17.48
C ASP A 46 18.44 1.30 18.01
N GLY A 47 18.18 0.06 17.63
CA GLY A 47 18.99 -1.13 17.93
C GLY A 47 20.29 -1.22 17.14
N GLY A 48 20.61 -0.24 16.30
CA GLY A 48 21.83 -0.22 15.48
C GLY A 48 21.79 -1.19 14.30
N ARG A 49 20.59 -1.65 13.90
CA ARG A 49 20.37 -2.56 12.76
C ARG A 49 21.18 -3.86 12.86
N GLN A 50 21.30 -4.39 14.07
CA GLN A 50 22.03 -5.64 14.35
C GLN A 50 21.34 -6.85 13.70
N GLU A 51 20.01 -6.79 13.60
CA GLU A 51 19.21 -7.79 12.93
C GLU A 51 19.07 -7.46 11.44
N ASP A 52 18.77 -8.49 10.64
CA ASP A 52 18.43 -8.30 9.25
C ASP A 52 17.05 -7.62 9.12
N SER A 53 16.88 -6.74 8.13
CA SER A 53 15.56 -6.15 7.80
C SER A 53 14.47 -7.21 7.59
N GLU A 54 14.84 -8.43 7.23
CA GLU A 54 13.96 -9.58 7.13
C GLU A 54 13.32 -9.94 8.47
N GLU A 55 14.05 -9.87 9.57
CA GLU A 55 13.53 -10.17 10.90
C GLU A 55 12.50 -9.16 11.35
N VAL A 56 12.64 -7.89 10.95
CA VAL A 56 11.62 -6.86 11.18
C VAL A 56 10.28 -7.29 10.57
N PHE A 57 10.29 -7.71 9.31
CA PHE A 57 9.07 -8.12 8.62
C PHE A 57 8.54 -9.48 9.07
N SER A 58 9.38 -10.36 9.60
CA SER A 58 8.95 -11.66 10.14
C SER A 58 8.03 -11.54 11.36
N ARG A 59 8.08 -10.39 12.04
CA ARG A 59 7.20 -10.08 13.19
C ARG A 59 5.80 -9.65 12.77
N LEU A 60 5.57 -9.28 11.50
CA LEU A 60 4.28 -8.87 10.99
C LEU A 60 3.39 -10.08 10.69
N ARG A 61 2.12 -10.02 11.09
CA ARG A 61 1.10 -11.01 10.76
C ARG A 61 0.00 -10.34 9.95
N GLY A 62 -0.47 -11.02 8.89
CA GLY A 62 -1.51 -10.51 8.00
C GLY A 62 -1.05 -10.45 6.55
N GLU A 63 -1.83 -9.79 5.72
CA GLU A 63 -1.54 -9.58 4.29
C GLU A 63 -1.12 -8.13 4.08
N TYR A 64 0.04 -7.92 3.45
CA TYR A 64 0.57 -6.58 3.31
C TYR A 64 1.50 -6.39 2.10
N SER A 65 1.56 -5.15 1.67
CA SER A 65 2.59 -4.59 0.82
C SER A 65 3.07 -3.29 1.42
N VAL A 66 4.36 -3.18 1.64
CA VAL A 66 5.01 -2.07 2.33
C VAL A 66 6.10 -1.48 1.45
N ILE A 67 6.14 -0.17 1.39
CA ILE A 67 7.30 0.62 0.96
C ILE A 67 7.62 1.56 2.11
N ALA A 68 8.83 1.47 2.63
CA ALA A 68 9.33 2.34 3.70
C ALA A 68 10.55 3.11 3.22
N VAL A 69 10.62 4.38 3.57
CA VAL A 69 11.73 5.28 3.21
C VAL A 69 12.30 5.87 4.49
N SER A 70 13.60 5.69 4.70
CA SER A 70 14.30 6.30 5.84
C SER A 70 14.70 7.74 5.56
N HIS A 71 14.98 8.51 6.63
CA HIS A 71 15.52 9.86 6.53
C HIS A 71 16.89 9.92 5.82
N LEU A 72 17.60 8.79 5.74
CA LEU A 72 18.87 8.65 5.01
C LEU A 72 18.67 8.32 3.53
N GLY A 73 17.41 8.21 3.06
CA GLY A 73 17.10 7.88 1.68
C GLY A 73 17.17 6.39 1.35
N GLU A 74 17.31 5.52 2.36
CA GLU A 74 17.16 4.09 2.17
C GLU A 74 15.69 3.75 1.92
N VAL A 75 15.44 2.90 0.93
CA VAL A 75 14.10 2.39 0.63
C VAL A 75 14.07 0.91 0.90
N ILE A 76 13.12 0.48 1.71
CA ILE A 76 12.86 -0.95 1.96
C ILE A 76 11.45 -1.25 1.46
N CYS A 77 11.30 -2.32 0.68
CA CYS A 77 9.99 -2.76 0.24
C CYS A 77 9.83 -4.28 0.35
N ARG A 78 8.61 -4.70 0.69
CA ARG A 78 8.21 -6.10 0.81
C ARG A 78 6.72 -6.27 0.58
N SER A 79 6.35 -7.37 -0.05
CA SER A 79 4.95 -7.80 -0.18
C SER A 79 4.84 -9.30 0.02
N ASN A 80 3.90 -9.75 0.86
CA ASN A 80 3.56 -11.17 0.98
C ASN A 80 2.35 -11.57 0.10
N VAL A 81 1.66 -10.60 -0.48
CA VAL A 81 0.53 -10.83 -1.40
C VAL A 81 0.92 -10.71 -2.88
N GLY A 82 2.13 -10.17 -3.18
CA GLY A 82 2.67 -10.10 -4.53
C GLY A 82 2.00 -9.02 -5.40
N ASN A 83 1.56 -7.91 -4.81
CA ASN A 83 1.02 -6.78 -5.55
C ASN A 83 1.96 -5.57 -5.54
N LEU A 84 3.26 -5.80 -5.54
CA LEU A 84 4.27 -4.77 -5.63
C LEU A 84 5.06 -4.93 -6.93
N TYR A 85 5.24 -3.82 -7.63
CA TYR A 85 5.90 -3.77 -8.92
C TYR A 85 7.04 -2.77 -8.89
N SER A 86 8.05 -3.00 -9.72
CA SER A 86 9.16 -2.07 -9.95
C SER A 86 9.39 -1.86 -11.43
N ALA A 87 9.89 -0.68 -11.77
CA ALA A 87 10.40 -0.36 -13.10
C ALA A 87 11.58 0.59 -12.98
N SER A 88 12.54 0.49 -13.91
CA SER A 88 13.68 1.40 -14.01
C SER A 88 13.49 2.35 -15.17
N GLY A 89 13.60 3.64 -14.91
CA GLY A 89 13.60 4.69 -15.92
C GLY A 89 14.98 4.84 -16.58
N LYS A 90 15.04 5.65 -17.65
CA LYS A 90 16.27 5.84 -18.46
C LYS A 90 17.42 6.50 -17.68
N ASP A 91 17.09 7.33 -16.70
CA ASP A 91 18.06 8.08 -15.89
C ASP A 91 18.38 7.39 -14.56
N GLY A 92 18.24 6.07 -14.50
CA GLY A 92 18.45 5.28 -13.30
C GLY A 92 17.40 5.49 -12.21
N GLN A 93 16.30 6.14 -12.51
CA GLN A 93 15.18 6.27 -11.60
C GLN A 93 14.52 4.91 -11.38
N VAL A 94 14.23 4.58 -10.11
CA VAL A 94 13.47 3.39 -9.76
C VAL A 94 12.07 3.81 -9.34
N PHE A 95 11.08 3.21 -9.97
CA PHE A 95 9.68 3.38 -9.66
C PHE A 95 9.17 2.14 -8.92
N LEU A 96 8.43 2.37 -7.85
CA LEU A 96 7.75 1.32 -7.08
C LEU A 96 6.26 1.64 -7.03
N GLY A 97 5.41 0.64 -7.17
CA GLY A 97 3.97 0.83 -7.15
C GLY A 97 3.21 -0.49 -6.96
N SER A 98 1.96 -0.40 -6.60
CA SER A 98 1.09 -1.56 -6.38
C SER A 98 0.42 -2.08 -7.64
N GLU A 99 0.46 -1.31 -8.73
CA GLU A 99 -0.19 -1.67 -9.99
C GLU A 99 0.58 -1.07 -11.20
N PRO A 100 0.70 -1.81 -12.32
CA PRO A 100 1.37 -1.33 -13.54
C PRO A 100 0.82 0.01 -14.06
N ARG A 101 -0.48 0.26 -13.93
CA ARG A 101 -1.14 1.49 -14.39
C ARG A 101 -0.69 2.76 -13.66
N GLN A 102 -0.09 2.63 -12.47
CA GLN A 102 0.44 3.76 -11.68
C GLN A 102 1.77 4.28 -12.23
N PHE A 103 2.45 3.49 -13.04
CA PHE A 103 3.72 3.87 -13.64
C PHE A 103 3.51 4.83 -14.84
N PRO A 104 4.51 5.68 -15.16
CA PRO A 104 4.56 6.39 -16.42
C PRO A 104 4.30 5.46 -17.60
N LYS A 105 3.62 5.95 -18.64
CA LYS A 105 3.15 5.11 -19.75
C LYS A 105 4.29 4.29 -20.37
N GLU A 106 5.47 4.89 -20.46
CA GLU A 106 6.68 4.29 -21.04
C GLU A 106 7.24 3.14 -20.22
N LEU A 107 6.87 3.05 -18.92
CA LEU A 107 7.37 2.05 -17.99
C LEU A 107 6.35 0.93 -17.72
N ARG A 108 5.11 1.07 -18.17
CA ARG A 108 4.04 0.10 -17.89
C ARG A 108 4.30 -1.29 -18.45
N ASP A 109 4.86 -1.34 -19.66
CA ASP A 109 5.12 -2.59 -20.37
C ASP A 109 6.40 -3.28 -19.91
N ILE A 110 7.27 -2.54 -19.20
CA ILE A 110 8.55 -3.06 -18.70
C ILE A 110 8.59 -3.21 -17.18
N CYS A 111 7.53 -2.82 -16.46
CA CYS A 111 7.48 -3.01 -15.02
C CYS A 111 7.39 -4.51 -14.69
N GLN A 112 8.07 -4.90 -13.61
CA GLN A 112 8.15 -6.27 -13.16
C GLN A 112 7.52 -6.40 -11.77
N GLN A 113 6.76 -7.46 -11.59
CA GLN A 113 6.23 -7.82 -10.28
C GLN A 113 7.36 -8.30 -9.38
N LEU A 114 7.43 -7.75 -8.17
CA LEU A 114 8.40 -8.19 -7.19
C LEU A 114 7.99 -9.54 -6.59
N PRO A 115 8.96 -10.43 -6.31
CA PRO A 115 8.65 -11.72 -5.71
C PRO A 115 7.95 -11.56 -4.35
N ARG A 116 7.04 -12.47 -4.04
CA ARG A 116 6.42 -12.54 -2.71
C ARG A 116 7.45 -12.89 -1.66
N ASP A 117 7.20 -12.44 -0.44
CA ASP A 117 8.03 -12.74 0.74
C ASP A 117 9.52 -12.41 0.57
N THR A 118 9.80 -11.45 -0.31
CA THR A 118 11.15 -10.99 -0.60
C THR A 118 11.29 -9.55 -0.13
N THR A 119 12.30 -9.28 0.68
CA THR A 119 12.65 -7.92 1.10
C THR A 119 13.68 -7.34 0.13
N ILE A 120 13.36 -6.20 -0.44
CA ILE A 120 14.25 -5.45 -1.32
C ILE A 120 14.67 -4.18 -0.59
N THR A 121 15.97 -3.98 -0.47
CA THR A 121 16.56 -2.77 0.11
C THR A 121 17.35 -2.03 -0.96
N LEU A 122 16.99 -0.77 -1.16
CA LEU A 122 17.68 0.15 -2.06
C LEU A 122 18.44 1.16 -1.19
N ARG A 123 19.76 1.24 -1.34
CA ARG A 123 20.63 2.17 -0.61
C ARG A 123 21.42 3.02 -1.59
N SER A 124 21.52 4.31 -1.34
CA SER A 124 22.50 5.15 -2.01
C SER A 124 23.91 4.83 -1.47
N SER A 125 24.85 4.52 -2.33
CA SER A 125 26.22 4.19 -1.94
C SER A 125 27.11 5.43 -1.72
N GLY A 126 26.57 6.65 -1.81
CA GLY A 126 27.36 7.89 -1.74
C GLY A 126 28.18 8.19 -2.99
N THR A 127 28.38 7.21 -3.86
CA THR A 127 28.92 7.33 -5.20
C THR A 127 27.82 6.92 -6.14
N GLU A 128 27.18 7.83 -6.80
CA GLU A 128 26.14 7.74 -7.88
C GLU A 128 25.47 6.35 -8.16
N GLU A 129 25.82 5.28 -7.45
CA GLU A 129 25.29 3.92 -7.61
C GLU A 129 24.34 3.54 -6.48
N MET A 130 23.17 3.03 -6.84
CA MET A 130 22.22 2.45 -5.90
C MET A 130 22.53 0.97 -5.71
N LYS A 131 22.90 0.56 -4.49
CA LYS A 131 23.00 -0.86 -4.15
C LYS A 131 21.62 -1.45 -3.94
N VAL A 132 21.28 -2.44 -4.75
CA VAL A 132 20.06 -3.25 -4.58
C VAL A 132 20.42 -4.54 -3.87
N THR A 133 19.87 -4.75 -2.68
CA THR A 133 20.00 -6.02 -1.96
C THR A 133 18.65 -6.72 -1.99
N VAL A 134 18.61 -7.91 -2.56
CA VAL A 134 17.42 -8.77 -2.59
C VAL A 134 17.62 -9.91 -1.63
N LYS A 135 16.75 -10.08 -0.64
CA LYS A 135 16.75 -11.20 0.29
C LYS A 135 15.46 -11.98 0.13
N ASP A 136 15.60 -13.22 -0.29
CA ASP A 136 14.49 -14.17 -0.51
C ASP A 136 14.47 -15.18 0.64
N THR A 137 13.42 -15.16 1.45
CA THR A 137 13.21 -16.11 2.56
C THR A 137 12.50 -17.38 2.15
N SER A 138 11.92 -17.45 0.95
CA SER A 138 11.20 -18.65 0.49
C SER A 138 12.11 -19.89 0.35
N ARG A 139 13.43 -19.72 0.46
CA ARG A 139 14.43 -20.77 0.22
C ARG A 139 14.99 -21.50 1.43
N LYS A 140 14.47 -21.29 2.64
CA LYS A 140 14.97 -22.07 3.81
C LYS A 140 14.56 -23.55 3.81
N SER A 141 13.83 -24.06 2.81
CA SER A 141 13.35 -25.45 2.78
C SER A 141 13.64 -26.28 1.53
N ALA A 142 14.40 -25.83 0.56
CA ALA A 142 14.78 -26.70 -0.56
C ALA A 142 16.15 -26.28 -1.13
N GLY A 143 17.14 -27.15 -0.95
CA GLY A 143 18.41 -27.02 -1.64
C GLY A 143 18.22 -27.19 -3.15
N MET A 144 18.21 -26.10 -3.88
CA MET A 144 18.36 -26.07 -5.33
C MET A 144 19.15 -24.81 -5.71
N GLU A 145 20.34 -25.05 -6.24
CA GLU A 145 21.13 -24.06 -6.96
C GLU A 145 20.41 -23.65 -8.24
N GLY A 146 20.22 -22.37 -8.45
CA GLY A 146 19.61 -21.83 -9.67
C GLY A 146 18.98 -20.46 -9.45
N ALA A 147 19.75 -19.49 -8.92
CA ALA A 147 19.31 -18.09 -8.88
C ALA A 147 19.53 -17.48 -10.27
N GLN A 148 18.49 -17.40 -11.09
CA GLN A 148 18.44 -16.34 -12.10
C GLN A 148 18.20 -15.02 -11.34
N GLY A 149 19.30 -14.27 -11.16
CA GLY A 149 19.26 -12.97 -10.52
C GLY A 149 18.33 -12.05 -11.28
N LEU A 150 17.48 -11.36 -10.54
CA LEU A 150 16.76 -10.18 -11.03
C LEU A 150 17.84 -9.19 -11.48
N HIS A 151 18.13 -9.13 -12.78
CA HIS A 151 19.03 -8.15 -13.36
C HIS A 151 18.27 -6.80 -13.38
N ILE A 152 18.28 -6.11 -12.24
CA ILE A 152 18.03 -4.67 -12.23
C ILE A 152 19.35 -4.07 -12.72
N GLN A 153 19.40 -3.66 -13.98
CA GLN A 153 20.55 -2.93 -14.51
C GLN A 153 20.75 -1.71 -13.63
N SER A 154 21.85 -1.66 -12.91
CA SER A 154 22.30 -0.50 -12.14
C SER A 154 22.75 0.55 -13.14
N SER A 155 21.83 1.38 -13.59
CA SER A 155 22.13 2.65 -14.19
C SER A 155 22.35 3.66 -13.06
N GLU A 156 23.35 4.50 -13.20
CA GLU A 156 23.75 5.55 -12.24
C GLU A 156 22.56 6.36 -11.77
N VAL A 157 22.22 6.23 -10.48
CA VAL A 157 21.13 7.00 -9.86
C VAL A 157 21.74 8.11 -9.03
N ASN A 158 21.68 9.31 -9.57
CA ASN A 158 22.09 10.52 -8.85
C ASN A 158 21.05 10.86 -7.80
N VAL A 159 21.25 10.38 -6.55
CA VAL A 159 20.33 10.60 -5.44
C VAL A 159 20.86 11.69 -4.53
N GLN A 160 20.65 12.95 -4.88
CA GLN A 160 20.63 14.06 -3.93
C GLN A 160 19.30 14.01 -3.13
N PHE A 161 19.09 12.90 -2.41
CA PHE A 161 17.76 12.52 -1.88
C PHE A 161 17.34 13.39 -0.68
N SER A 162 18.22 13.71 0.28
CA SER A 162 17.83 14.38 1.53
C SER A 162 17.40 15.84 1.34
N ARG A 163 18.17 16.64 0.62
CA ARG A 163 17.79 18.03 0.30
C ARG A 163 16.63 18.13 -0.68
N ARG A 164 16.43 17.10 -1.51
CA ARG A 164 15.33 17.05 -2.46
C ARG A 164 14.02 16.64 -1.78
N MET A 165 14.05 15.77 -0.78
CA MET A 165 12.86 15.35 -0.02
C MET A 165 12.27 16.49 0.82
N GLU A 166 13.09 17.31 1.49
CA GLU A 166 12.60 18.51 2.17
C GLU A 166 11.97 19.49 1.17
N LYS A 167 12.63 19.70 0.03
CA LYS A 167 12.12 20.55 -1.04
C LYS A 167 10.84 19.99 -1.68
N VAL A 168 10.75 18.67 -1.90
CA VAL A 168 9.57 17.98 -2.41
C VAL A 168 8.44 18.01 -1.38
N ALA A 169 8.72 17.83 -0.10
CA ALA A 169 7.71 17.93 0.95
C ALA A 169 7.14 19.36 1.06
N HIS A 170 7.97 20.39 1.02
CA HIS A 170 7.50 21.78 0.96
C HIS A 170 6.76 22.09 -0.33
N GLN A 171 7.29 21.68 -1.48
CA GLN A 171 6.59 21.85 -2.77
C GLN A 171 5.28 21.08 -2.84
N ALA A 172 5.19 19.90 -2.23
CA ALA A 172 3.96 19.12 -2.15
C ALA A 172 2.92 19.80 -1.24
N GLN A 173 3.33 20.43 -0.14
CA GLN A 173 2.45 21.22 0.72
C GLN A 173 1.93 22.46 0.01
N ASP A 174 2.81 23.21 -0.66
CA ASP A 174 2.42 24.39 -1.43
C ASP A 174 1.53 24.02 -2.62
N HIS A 175 1.85 22.91 -3.31
CA HIS A 175 1.05 22.40 -4.41
C HIS A 175 -0.32 21.89 -3.92
N ALA A 176 -0.37 21.20 -2.78
CA ALA A 176 -1.62 20.73 -2.18
C ALA A 176 -2.54 21.88 -1.73
N ALA A 177 -1.95 22.99 -1.28
CA ALA A 177 -2.69 24.20 -0.90
C ALA A 177 -3.32 24.91 -2.11
N GLY A 178 -2.68 24.83 -3.29
CA GLY A 178 -3.17 25.44 -4.55
C GLY A 178 -4.11 24.56 -5.36
N LEU A 179 -4.28 23.27 -5.00
CA LEU A 179 -5.13 22.36 -5.75
C LEU A 179 -6.61 22.74 -5.70
N ARG A 180 -7.22 22.87 -6.88
CA ARG A 180 -8.67 22.99 -6.98
C ARG A 180 -9.35 21.71 -6.46
N ARG A 181 -10.33 21.90 -5.59
CA ARG A 181 -11.11 20.80 -5.00
C ARG A 181 -12.58 20.97 -5.28
N CYS A 182 -13.28 19.87 -5.37
CA CYS A 182 -14.73 19.89 -5.54
C CYS A 182 -15.40 20.56 -4.34
N THR A 183 -16.30 21.52 -4.61
CA THR A 183 -17.07 22.24 -3.58
C THR A 183 -18.05 21.33 -2.83
N CYS A 184 -18.33 20.11 -3.35
CA CYS A 184 -19.29 19.18 -2.77
C CYS A 184 -18.61 18.00 -2.07
N CYS A 185 -17.66 17.27 -2.73
CA CYS A 185 -17.05 16.05 -2.19
C CYS A 185 -15.55 16.19 -1.88
N VAL A 186 -14.98 17.38 -2.07
CA VAL A 186 -13.57 17.71 -1.76
C VAL A 186 -12.52 16.96 -2.63
N LEU A 187 -12.92 16.16 -3.59
CA LEU A 187 -11.98 15.50 -4.53
C LEU A 187 -11.12 16.54 -5.24
N PRO A 188 -9.80 16.33 -5.33
CA PRO A 188 -8.88 17.27 -5.98
C PRO A 188 -8.91 17.10 -7.50
N GLU A 189 -8.45 18.14 -8.21
CA GLU A 189 -8.32 18.13 -9.67
C GLU A 189 -7.33 17.08 -10.21
N THR A 190 -6.47 16.56 -9.35
CA THR A 190 -5.55 15.47 -9.67
C THR A 190 -6.22 14.08 -9.71
N PHE A 191 -7.51 13.99 -9.31
CA PHE A 191 -8.22 12.71 -9.39
C PHE A 191 -8.42 12.31 -10.86
N PRO A 192 -8.05 11.07 -11.25
CA PRO A 192 -8.09 10.64 -12.66
C PRO A 192 -9.48 10.79 -13.29
N GLY A 193 -9.54 11.50 -14.43
CA GLY A 193 -10.77 11.68 -15.19
C GLY A 193 -11.78 12.67 -14.60
N ILE A 194 -11.41 13.43 -13.56
CA ILE A 194 -12.28 14.44 -12.96
C ILE A 194 -12.33 15.71 -13.83
N SER A 195 -13.50 16.33 -13.91
CA SER A 195 -13.70 17.67 -14.45
C SER A 195 -14.59 18.48 -13.52
N PHE A 196 -14.53 19.80 -13.64
CA PHE A 196 -15.31 20.71 -12.77
C PHE A 196 -16.15 21.65 -13.63
N ASP A 197 -17.36 21.90 -13.17
CA ASP A 197 -18.25 22.92 -13.74
C ASP A 197 -17.87 24.35 -13.26
N ALA A 198 -18.61 25.34 -13.73
CA ALA A 198 -18.39 26.75 -13.36
C ALA A 198 -18.59 27.04 -11.88
N THR A 199 -19.31 26.18 -11.14
CA THR A 199 -19.55 26.31 -9.70
C THR A 199 -18.48 25.62 -8.85
N GLY A 200 -17.53 24.93 -9.49
CA GLY A 200 -16.50 24.14 -8.82
C GLY A 200 -16.97 22.74 -8.38
N ARG A 201 -18.14 22.30 -8.81
CA ARG A 201 -18.65 20.95 -8.57
C ARG A 201 -18.04 19.98 -9.57
N CYS A 202 -17.56 18.83 -9.11
CA CYS A 202 -16.93 17.84 -9.99
C CYS A 202 -17.95 17.03 -10.80
N SER A 203 -17.47 16.44 -11.92
CA SER A 203 -18.27 15.59 -12.80
C SER A 203 -18.92 14.40 -12.06
N ILE A 204 -18.24 13.82 -11.07
CA ILE A 204 -18.76 12.72 -10.25
C ILE A 204 -19.96 13.20 -9.44
N CYS A 205 -19.84 14.33 -8.73
CA CYS A 205 -20.97 14.90 -7.99
C CYS A 205 -22.10 15.41 -8.91
N ALA A 206 -21.76 15.91 -10.09
CA ALA A 206 -22.77 16.38 -11.05
C ALA A 206 -23.60 15.23 -11.62
N SER A 207 -22.99 14.07 -11.82
CA SER A 207 -23.67 12.86 -12.31
C SER A 207 -24.26 11.98 -11.21
N PHE A 208 -23.94 12.26 -9.92
CA PHE A 208 -24.41 11.45 -8.81
C PHE A 208 -25.93 11.57 -8.66
N GLN A 209 -26.58 10.42 -8.69
CA GLN A 209 -27.99 10.27 -8.35
C GLN A 209 -28.10 9.43 -7.09
N THR A 210 -28.90 9.86 -6.13
CA THR A 210 -29.16 9.06 -4.94
C THR A 210 -29.81 7.75 -5.35
N PRO A 211 -29.19 6.58 -5.02
CA PRO A 211 -29.80 5.30 -5.37
C PRO A 211 -31.17 5.15 -4.73
N ASN A 212 -32.12 4.66 -5.51
CA ASN A 212 -33.42 4.28 -4.96
C ASN A 212 -33.28 2.86 -4.37
N TYR A 213 -33.16 2.78 -3.06
CA TYR A 213 -33.02 1.51 -2.35
C TYR A 213 -34.39 0.84 -2.18
N ALA A 214 -34.52 -0.38 -2.66
CA ALA A 214 -35.75 -1.15 -2.55
C ALA A 214 -36.09 -1.63 -1.11
N GLY A 215 -35.11 -1.57 -0.21
CA GLY A 215 -35.27 -1.97 1.20
C GLY A 215 -35.05 -3.47 1.45
N LEU A 216 -34.99 -3.81 2.74
CA LEU A 216 -34.73 -5.19 3.17
C LEU A 216 -35.90 -6.16 2.88
N ASP A 217 -37.13 -5.67 2.96
CA ASP A 217 -38.30 -6.50 2.66
C ASP A 217 -38.33 -6.94 1.20
N GLN A 218 -37.95 -6.03 0.30
CA GLN A 218 -37.84 -6.38 -1.12
C GLN A 218 -36.71 -7.37 -1.35
N LEU A 219 -35.53 -7.16 -0.70
CA LEU A 219 -34.42 -8.11 -0.76
C LEU A 219 -34.85 -9.49 -0.28
N LYS A 220 -35.52 -9.59 0.87
CA LYS A 220 -36.04 -10.86 1.40
C LYS A 220 -36.99 -11.55 0.42
N ASN A 221 -37.91 -10.80 -0.16
CA ASN A 221 -38.88 -11.33 -1.12
C ASN A 221 -38.16 -11.83 -2.40
N ASP A 222 -37.19 -11.08 -2.91
CA ASP A 222 -36.45 -11.47 -4.12
C ASP A 222 -35.58 -12.71 -3.89
N LEU A 223 -34.91 -12.80 -2.73
CA LEU A 223 -34.16 -13.99 -2.34
C LEU A 223 -35.09 -15.20 -2.20
N SER A 224 -36.21 -15.07 -1.49
CA SER A 224 -37.17 -16.17 -1.29
C SER A 224 -37.75 -16.71 -2.61
N LYS A 225 -37.90 -15.84 -3.63
CA LYS A 225 -38.36 -16.26 -4.96
C LYS A 225 -37.30 -16.99 -5.78
N LYS A 226 -36.01 -16.72 -5.54
CA LYS A 226 -34.89 -17.26 -6.33
C LYS A 226 -34.26 -18.48 -5.70
N LEU A 227 -34.49 -18.71 -4.42
CA LEU A 227 -33.88 -19.83 -3.70
C LEU A 227 -34.51 -21.17 -4.11
N THR A 228 -33.66 -22.17 -4.17
CA THR A 228 -34.07 -23.57 -4.28
C THR A 228 -34.81 -24.02 -3.02
N PRO A 229 -35.50 -25.17 -3.02
CA PRO A 229 -36.23 -25.68 -1.85
C PRO A 229 -35.37 -25.80 -0.57
N ASN A 230 -34.04 -25.85 -0.68
CA ASN A 230 -33.11 -25.95 0.45
C ASN A 230 -32.64 -24.60 0.98
N GLY A 231 -33.03 -23.50 0.37
CA GLY A 231 -32.88 -22.14 0.93
C GLY A 231 -31.46 -21.66 1.18
N GLU A 232 -30.47 -22.15 0.45
CA GLU A 232 -29.06 -21.77 0.64
C GLU A 232 -28.68 -20.50 -0.12
N VAL A 233 -27.98 -19.57 0.54
CA VAL A 233 -27.42 -18.35 -0.02
C VAL A 233 -25.90 -18.35 0.11
N LEU A 234 -25.19 -18.19 -0.99
CA LEU A 234 -23.75 -17.98 -0.97
C LEU A 234 -23.44 -16.50 -0.76
N VAL A 235 -22.77 -16.19 0.35
CA VAL A 235 -22.28 -14.84 0.66
C VAL A 235 -20.77 -14.81 0.51
N CYS A 236 -20.27 -13.96 -0.40
CA CYS A 236 -18.83 -13.74 -0.55
C CYS A 236 -18.32 -12.85 0.61
N LEU A 237 -17.37 -13.36 1.39
CA LEU A 237 -16.79 -12.66 2.54
C LEU A 237 -15.32 -12.33 2.28
N SER A 238 -15.02 -11.03 2.13
CA SER A 238 -13.63 -10.53 1.99
C SER A 238 -13.01 -10.10 3.32
N GLY A 239 -13.77 -10.16 4.43
CA GLY A 239 -13.34 -9.64 5.74
C GLY A 239 -13.46 -8.12 5.88
N GLY A 240 -13.82 -7.40 4.82
CA GLY A 240 -14.10 -5.97 4.87
C GLY A 240 -15.46 -5.68 5.51
N ARG A 241 -15.63 -4.43 5.99
CA ARG A 241 -16.86 -3.97 6.67
C ARG A 241 -18.12 -4.29 5.87
N ASP A 242 -18.11 -4.04 4.58
CA ASP A 242 -19.30 -4.18 3.73
C ASP A 242 -19.70 -5.65 3.55
N SER A 243 -18.74 -6.54 3.31
CA SER A 243 -19.01 -7.98 3.17
C SER A 243 -19.46 -8.62 4.48
N CYS A 244 -18.90 -8.20 5.62
CA CYS A 244 -19.35 -8.64 6.94
C CYS A 244 -20.77 -8.14 7.23
N TYR A 245 -21.10 -6.91 6.82
CA TYR A 245 -22.45 -6.37 6.99
C TYR A 245 -23.47 -7.08 6.10
N VAL A 246 -23.11 -7.40 4.86
CA VAL A 246 -23.98 -8.21 3.98
C VAL A 246 -24.27 -9.58 4.60
N MET A 247 -23.26 -10.27 5.13
CA MET A 247 -23.45 -11.55 5.81
C MET A 247 -24.39 -11.40 7.02
N HIS A 248 -24.21 -10.36 7.83
CA HIS A 248 -25.09 -10.05 8.96
C HIS A 248 -26.55 -9.84 8.50
N LEU A 249 -26.78 -9.06 7.45
CA LEU A 249 -28.10 -8.82 6.91
C LEU A 249 -28.78 -10.09 6.40
N ILE A 250 -28.07 -10.93 5.65
CA ILE A 250 -28.59 -12.21 5.12
C ILE A 250 -29.01 -13.12 6.29
N HIS A 251 -28.17 -13.21 7.33
CA HIS A 251 -28.52 -13.95 8.55
C HIS A 251 -29.77 -13.37 9.25
N GLN A 252 -29.88 -12.03 9.40
CA GLN A 252 -31.05 -11.39 9.97
C GLN A 252 -32.35 -11.63 9.16
N LEU A 253 -32.22 -11.76 7.83
CA LEU A 253 -33.34 -12.06 6.96
C LEU A 253 -33.81 -13.54 7.05
N GLY A 254 -33.03 -14.39 7.73
CA GLY A 254 -33.38 -15.78 7.98
C GLY A 254 -32.88 -16.77 6.91
N PHE A 255 -31.78 -16.40 6.24
CA PHE A 255 -31.12 -17.25 5.25
C PHE A 255 -29.78 -17.78 5.76
#